data_fa2895d5dbc8282a75f9bff0fcff2e84
#
_entry.id   fa2895d5dbc8282a75f9bff0fcff2e84
#
_cell.length_a   1.000
_cell.length_b   1.000
_cell.length_c   1.000
_cell.angle_alpha   90.00
_cell.angle_beta   90.00
_cell.angle_gamma   90.00
#
_symmetry.space_group_name_H-M   'P 1'
#
loop_
_entity.id
_entity.type
_entity.pdbx_description
1 polymer ?
#
loop_
_entity_poly.entity_id
_entity_poly.type
_entity_poly.pdbx_seq_one_letter_code
_entity_poly.pdbx_strand_id
1 'polypeptide(L)'
;GSAVPAAELAKRFEAKSEYFENEFPRHRVQISRPFFLGQHEVTVGQFRRFVTDTGHRTEAERDGKGAYGVDATTGKFELDSKYNWENAGFKQDDNHPVVNVSWNDAVAFCSWLTRRDGVPHRLPTEAEWEYACRGGTTSLYFHGDNPEGLAKIGNVADATLKARFDKFVTIKAKDGFTFTAPVGNFRPNSFGLFDTHGNVWEWCSDWHGEYSNGRTVKDPTGPAAGLNRVFRGGGWYGIATRGCRSANRSRYTPEARDSSLGFRVLR
;
A
#
# COMPACT_ATOMS: atom_id res chain seq x y z
N GLY A 1 -11.69 -7.89 -6.75
CA GLY A 1 -11.57 -7.62 -8.20
C GLY A 1 -12.47 -6.50 -8.69
N SER A 2 -12.21 -6.02 -9.91
CA SER A 2 -12.96 -4.90 -10.52
C SER A 2 -14.35 -5.28 -10.99
N ALA A 3 -15.32 -4.37 -10.78
CA ALA A 3 -16.67 -4.47 -11.38
C ALA A 3 -16.72 -3.83 -12.78
N VAL A 4 -15.78 -2.93 -13.07
CA VAL A 4 -15.69 -2.21 -14.35
C VAL A 4 -14.75 -2.97 -15.29
N PRO A 5 -15.14 -3.28 -16.52
CA PRO A 5 -14.31 -4.01 -17.47
C PRO A 5 -12.95 -3.35 -17.73
N ALA A 6 -11.91 -4.15 -18.00
CA ALA A 6 -10.53 -3.64 -18.21
C ALA A 6 -10.46 -2.61 -19.36
N ALA A 7 -11.17 -2.85 -20.46
CA ALA A 7 -11.22 -1.93 -21.60
C ALA A 7 -11.88 -0.58 -21.25
N GLU A 8 -12.89 -0.57 -20.39
CA GLU A 8 -13.54 0.65 -19.91
C GLU A 8 -12.63 1.41 -18.94
N LEU A 9 -11.95 0.70 -18.02
CA LEU A 9 -10.93 1.29 -17.16
C LEU A 9 -9.78 1.90 -17.98
N ALA A 10 -9.34 1.19 -19.02
CA ALA A 10 -8.29 1.66 -19.93
C ALA A 10 -8.68 3.00 -20.57
N LYS A 11 -9.91 3.08 -21.09
CA LYS A 11 -10.45 4.34 -21.66
C LYS A 11 -10.56 5.45 -20.62
N ARG A 12 -11.08 5.13 -19.42
CA ARG A 12 -11.32 6.10 -18.33
C ARG A 12 -10.01 6.70 -17.79
N PHE A 13 -8.96 5.91 -17.73
CA PHE A 13 -7.66 6.30 -17.16
C PHE A 13 -6.58 6.57 -18.21
N GLU A 14 -6.94 6.62 -19.50
CA GLU A 14 -6.02 6.83 -20.61
C GLU A 14 -4.79 5.91 -20.52
N ALA A 15 -5.06 4.63 -20.30
CA ALA A 15 -4.05 3.62 -20.00
C ALA A 15 -4.25 2.35 -20.87
N LYS A 16 -3.30 1.44 -20.87
CA LYS A 16 -3.44 0.14 -21.53
C LYS A 16 -4.33 -0.80 -20.73
N SER A 17 -5.16 -1.61 -21.39
CA SER A 17 -6.06 -2.59 -20.74
C SER A 17 -5.29 -3.62 -19.91
N GLU A 18 -4.10 -4.00 -20.36
CA GLU A 18 -3.20 -4.96 -19.68
C GLU A 18 -2.89 -4.57 -18.21
N TYR A 19 -2.92 -3.27 -17.90
CA TYR A 19 -2.72 -2.79 -16.51
C TYR A 19 -3.84 -3.15 -15.54
N PHE A 20 -4.98 -3.59 -16.06
CA PHE A 20 -6.17 -3.91 -15.27
C PHE A 20 -6.53 -5.40 -15.32
N GLU A 21 -5.91 -6.18 -16.19
CA GLU A 21 -6.26 -7.59 -16.41
C GLU A 21 -6.08 -8.46 -15.16
N ASN A 22 -5.08 -8.16 -14.34
CA ASN A 22 -4.84 -8.90 -13.09
C ASN A 22 -5.91 -8.68 -12.01
N GLU A 23 -6.87 -7.77 -12.23
CA GLU A 23 -8.02 -7.54 -11.35
C GLU A 23 -9.20 -8.49 -11.66
N PHE A 24 -9.06 -9.31 -12.71
CA PHE A 24 -10.10 -10.22 -13.20
C PHE A 24 -9.71 -11.70 -13.06
N PRO A 25 -10.73 -12.58 -13.03
CA PRO A 25 -12.15 -12.30 -12.97
C PRO A 25 -12.58 -11.74 -11.60
N ARG A 26 -13.57 -10.83 -11.61
CA ARG A 26 -14.23 -10.48 -10.35
C ARG A 26 -14.97 -11.72 -9.82
N HIS A 27 -14.75 -12.06 -8.57
CA HIS A 27 -15.35 -13.22 -7.93
C HIS A 27 -15.82 -12.89 -6.52
N ARG A 28 -16.67 -13.75 -5.96
CA ARG A 28 -17.14 -13.62 -4.60
C ARG A 28 -16.10 -14.21 -3.64
N VAL A 29 -15.76 -13.45 -2.61
CA VAL A 29 -14.90 -13.91 -1.50
C VAL A 29 -15.74 -13.97 -0.22
N GLN A 30 -15.57 -15.03 0.55
CA GLN A 30 -16.11 -15.18 1.88
C GLN A 30 -14.97 -15.16 2.89
N ILE A 31 -14.91 -14.12 3.72
CA ILE A 31 -14.05 -14.05 4.89
C ILE A 31 -14.86 -14.63 6.06
N SER A 32 -14.42 -15.79 6.57
CA SER A 32 -15.24 -16.59 7.51
C SER A 32 -14.97 -16.27 8.98
N ARG A 33 -13.89 -15.56 9.28
CA ARG A 33 -13.49 -15.21 10.65
C ARG A 33 -13.39 -13.69 10.80
N PRO A 34 -13.86 -13.14 11.92
CA PRO A 34 -13.61 -11.74 12.23
C PRO A 34 -12.11 -11.51 12.44
N PHE A 35 -11.65 -10.33 12.15
CA PHE A 35 -10.26 -9.91 12.35
C PHE A 35 -10.21 -8.44 12.76
N PHE A 36 -9.10 -8.05 13.37
CA PHE A 36 -8.77 -6.66 13.65
C PHE A 36 -7.65 -6.23 12.69
N LEU A 37 -7.89 -5.18 11.94
CA LEU A 37 -6.89 -4.59 11.06
C LEU A 37 -6.39 -3.27 11.66
N GLY A 38 -5.09 -3.01 11.57
CA GLY A 38 -4.52 -1.73 11.96
C GLY A 38 -5.29 -0.57 11.34
N GLN A 39 -5.71 0.39 12.15
CA GLN A 39 -6.53 1.52 11.71
C GLN A 39 -5.81 2.34 10.61
N HIS A 40 -4.49 2.37 10.66
CA HIS A 40 -3.59 2.99 9.69
C HIS A 40 -2.34 2.12 9.48
N GLU A 41 -1.45 2.54 8.61
CA GLU A 41 -0.16 1.89 8.35
C GLU A 41 0.72 1.89 9.62
N VAL A 42 1.67 0.97 9.70
CA VAL A 42 2.70 0.99 10.74
C VAL A 42 3.55 2.23 10.59
N THR A 43 3.72 2.97 11.70
CA THR A 43 4.46 4.23 11.70
C THR A 43 5.97 4.04 11.87
N VAL A 44 6.74 5.07 11.50
CA VAL A 44 8.19 5.15 11.74
C VAL A 44 8.49 4.96 13.24
N GLY A 45 7.71 5.59 14.14
CA GLY A 45 7.89 5.44 15.58
C GLY A 45 7.64 4.02 16.08
N GLN A 46 6.63 3.33 15.54
CA GLN A 46 6.36 1.93 15.88
C GLN A 46 7.47 1.00 15.36
N PHE A 47 7.95 1.25 14.13
CA PHE A 47 9.03 0.47 13.55
C PHE A 47 10.36 0.71 14.27
N ARG A 48 10.64 1.94 14.67
CA ARG A 48 11.79 2.31 15.51
C ARG A 48 11.79 1.53 16.82
N ARG A 49 10.62 1.40 17.46
CA ARG A 49 10.49 0.58 18.66
C ARG A 49 10.87 -0.87 18.42
N PHE A 50 10.39 -1.46 17.31
CA PHE A 50 10.77 -2.82 16.92
C PHE A 50 12.28 -2.97 16.73
N VAL A 51 12.90 -2.03 16.00
CA VAL A 51 14.36 -2.05 15.78
C VAL A 51 15.11 -1.93 17.11
N THR A 52 14.68 -1.01 17.99
CA THR A 52 15.30 -0.82 19.31
C THR A 52 15.21 -2.06 20.19
N ASP A 53 14.03 -2.71 20.22
CA ASP A 53 13.78 -3.87 21.07
C ASP A 53 14.51 -5.15 20.58
N THR A 54 14.83 -5.23 19.27
CA THR A 54 15.33 -6.48 18.66
C THR A 54 16.71 -6.39 18.06
N GLY A 55 17.24 -5.19 17.81
CA GLY A 55 18.44 -5.00 17.02
C GLY A 55 18.25 -5.36 15.54
N HIS A 56 17.01 -5.41 15.03
CA HIS A 56 16.74 -5.78 13.65
C HIS A 56 17.43 -4.83 12.68
N ARG A 57 18.15 -5.40 11.71
CA ARG A 57 18.67 -4.67 10.55
C ARG A 57 17.83 -5.04 9.34
N THR A 58 17.26 -4.04 8.68
CA THR A 58 16.45 -4.24 7.48
C THR A 58 17.27 -4.79 6.32
N GLU A 59 16.61 -5.35 5.30
CA GLU A 59 17.32 -5.82 4.11
C GLU A 59 18.08 -4.70 3.42
N ALA A 60 17.56 -3.48 3.42
CA ALA A 60 18.22 -2.30 2.89
C ALA A 60 19.59 -2.05 3.56
N GLU A 61 19.69 -2.31 4.86
CA GLU A 61 20.92 -2.14 5.64
C GLU A 61 21.84 -3.36 5.56
N ARG A 62 21.27 -4.57 5.42
CA ARG A 62 22.05 -5.82 5.44
C ARG A 62 22.77 -6.11 4.14
N ASP A 63 22.13 -5.86 2.99
CA ASP A 63 22.70 -6.15 1.67
C ASP A 63 23.53 -4.98 1.11
N GLY A 64 23.51 -3.83 1.79
CA GLY A 64 24.26 -2.64 1.43
C GLY A 64 23.76 -1.92 0.16
N LYS A 65 22.66 -2.38 -0.44
CA LYS A 65 22.08 -1.75 -1.65
C LYS A 65 21.16 -0.59 -1.32
N GLY A 66 20.69 -0.50 -0.06
CA GLY A 66 19.72 0.50 0.34
C GLY A 66 18.33 0.22 -0.23
N ALA A 67 17.60 1.26 -0.58
CA ALA A 67 16.23 1.19 -1.07
C ALA A 67 16.01 2.12 -2.27
N TYR A 68 14.86 1.99 -2.93
CA TYR A 68 14.42 2.92 -3.97
C TYR A 68 13.84 4.17 -3.29
N GLY A 69 14.68 5.17 -3.12
CA GLY A 69 14.33 6.45 -2.51
C GLY A 69 14.13 7.54 -3.53
N VAL A 70 13.74 8.73 -3.05
CA VAL A 70 13.58 9.92 -3.88
C VAL A 70 14.45 11.04 -3.37
N ASP A 71 15.18 11.70 -4.26
CA ASP A 71 15.83 12.97 -3.97
C ASP A 71 14.76 14.06 -3.84
N ALA A 72 14.56 14.57 -2.64
CA ALA A 72 13.51 15.54 -2.34
C ALA A 72 13.70 16.90 -3.05
N THR A 73 14.88 17.19 -3.57
CA THR A 73 15.16 18.42 -4.32
C THR A 73 14.78 18.30 -5.78
N THR A 74 15.15 17.18 -6.40
CA THR A 74 15.00 16.96 -7.85
C THR A 74 13.79 16.10 -8.21
N GLY A 75 13.23 15.37 -7.25
CA GLY A 75 12.19 14.36 -7.47
C GLY A 75 12.69 13.13 -8.23
N LYS A 76 14.01 12.94 -8.34
CA LYS A 76 14.59 11.76 -8.99
C LYS A 76 14.48 10.55 -8.07
N PHE A 77 13.99 9.44 -8.61
CA PHE A 77 14.00 8.15 -7.95
C PHE A 77 15.25 7.37 -8.31
N GLU A 78 15.89 6.77 -7.32
CA GLU A 78 17.08 5.95 -7.53
C GLU A 78 17.23 4.91 -6.42
N LEU A 79 17.85 3.78 -6.77
CA LEU A 79 18.33 2.81 -5.78
C LEU A 79 19.67 3.29 -5.25
N ASP A 80 19.75 3.55 -3.95
CA ASP A 80 20.99 4.03 -3.33
C ASP A 80 21.10 3.52 -1.88
N SER A 81 22.31 3.19 -1.47
CA SER A 81 22.62 2.68 -0.13
C SER A 81 22.29 3.66 1.01
N LYS A 82 22.17 4.95 0.70
CA LYS A 82 21.77 5.98 1.66
C LYS A 82 20.31 5.89 2.10
N TYR A 83 19.45 5.23 1.28
CA TYR A 83 18.02 5.13 1.56
C TYR A 83 17.70 3.85 2.35
N ASN A 84 16.96 4.01 3.42
CA ASN A 84 16.45 2.96 4.29
C ASN A 84 15.20 3.47 5.03
N TRP A 85 14.71 2.75 6.03
CA TRP A 85 13.53 3.12 6.81
C TRP A 85 13.70 4.43 7.63
N GLU A 86 14.93 4.85 7.96
CA GLU A 86 15.23 6.12 8.64
C GLU A 86 15.40 7.28 7.66
N ASN A 87 15.72 6.97 6.42
CA ASN A 87 15.97 7.95 5.36
C ASN A 87 15.29 7.53 4.06
N ALA A 88 14.09 8.00 3.85
CA ALA A 88 13.33 7.78 2.61
C ALA A 88 13.74 8.72 1.46
N GLY A 89 14.67 9.68 1.74
CA GLY A 89 15.04 10.76 0.83
C GLY A 89 14.23 12.04 1.04
N PHE A 90 13.29 12.00 1.97
CA PHE A 90 12.50 13.14 2.43
C PHE A 90 12.25 13.03 3.94
N LYS A 91 11.84 14.15 4.55
CA LYS A 91 11.62 14.19 5.99
C LYS A 91 10.36 13.43 6.38
N GLN A 92 10.50 12.56 7.36
CA GLN A 92 9.41 11.88 8.08
C GLN A 92 9.60 12.09 9.59
N ASP A 93 8.50 12.14 10.33
CA ASP A 93 8.49 12.03 11.78
C ASP A 93 7.91 10.69 12.23
N ASP A 94 7.83 10.46 13.53
CA ASP A 94 7.37 9.20 14.10
C ASP A 94 5.92 8.83 13.78
N ASN A 95 5.11 9.79 13.30
CA ASN A 95 3.71 9.57 12.91
C ASN A 95 3.53 9.29 11.41
N HIS A 96 4.58 9.38 10.61
CA HIS A 96 4.52 8.99 9.20
C HIS A 96 4.54 7.48 9.05
N PRO A 97 3.98 6.92 7.96
CA PRO A 97 4.10 5.50 7.68
C PRO A 97 5.56 5.12 7.46
N VAL A 98 6.01 3.99 7.98
CA VAL A 98 7.32 3.47 7.64
C VAL A 98 7.36 3.01 6.20
N VAL A 99 8.42 3.37 5.50
CA VAL A 99 8.69 3.01 4.09
C VAL A 99 10.10 2.43 3.94
N ASN A 100 10.48 2.04 2.75
CA ASN A 100 11.77 1.40 2.48
C ASN A 100 11.99 0.11 3.27
N VAL A 101 10.92 -0.58 3.60
CA VAL A 101 10.90 -1.87 4.27
C VAL A 101 10.45 -2.96 3.31
N SER A 102 11.13 -4.08 3.33
CA SER A 102 10.78 -5.25 2.53
C SER A 102 9.59 -6.01 3.12
N TRP A 103 9.04 -6.95 2.37
CA TRP A 103 8.03 -7.88 2.88
C TRP A 103 8.58 -8.69 4.06
N ASN A 104 9.85 -9.10 3.98
CA ASN A 104 10.52 -9.85 5.03
C ASN A 104 10.68 -9.02 6.33
N ASP A 105 11.00 -7.73 6.20
CA ASP A 105 11.06 -6.80 7.34
C ASP A 105 9.69 -6.62 8.00
N ALA A 106 8.62 -6.50 7.18
CA ALA A 106 7.24 -6.40 7.67
C ALA A 106 6.80 -7.67 8.42
N VAL A 107 7.17 -8.86 7.94
CA VAL A 107 6.91 -10.14 8.62
C VAL A 107 7.70 -10.24 9.92
N ALA A 108 8.96 -9.77 9.94
CA ALA A 108 9.77 -9.75 11.16
C ALA A 108 9.13 -8.83 12.22
N PHE A 109 8.61 -7.67 11.81
CA PHE A 109 7.84 -6.78 12.70
C PHE A 109 6.59 -7.48 13.27
N CYS A 110 5.79 -8.13 12.44
CA CYS A 110 4.60 -8.87 12.89
C CYS A 110 4.97 -9.99 13.89
N SER A 111 6.09 -10.67 13.65
CA SER A 111 6.59 -11.73 14.52
C SER A 111 7.05 -11.19 15.88
N TRP A 112 7.71 -10.03 15.91
CA TRP A 112 8.06 -9.34 17.15
C TRP A 112 6.80 -8.92 17.92
N LEU A 113 5.82 -8.33 17.23
CA LEU A 113 4.57 -7.89 17.84
C LEU A 113 3.79 -9.07 18.44
N THR A 114 3.78 -10.21 17.75
CA THR A 114 3.19 -11.46 18.25
C THR A 114 3.84 -11.91 19.56
N ARG A 115 5.17 -11.90 19.63
CA ARG A 115 5.90 -12.29 20.87
C ARG A 115 5.65 -11.29 22.00
N ARG A 116 5.61 -10.00 21.69
CA ARG A 116 5.38 -8.93 22.68
C ARG A 116 3.98 -8.99 23.28
N ASP A 117 2.96 -9.16 22.44
CA ASP A 117 1.56 -9.05 22.85
C ASP A 117 0.95 -10.40 23.25
N GLY A 118 1.63 -11.52 22.97
CA GLY A 118 1.15 -12.87 23.24
C GLY A 118 -0.03 -13.33 22.37
N VAL A 119 -0.33 -12.59 21.29
CA VAL A 119 -1.40 -12.91 20.34
C VAL A 119 -0.88 -12.81 18.89
N PRO A 120 -1.37 -13.66 17.97
CA PRO A 120 -0.89 -13.69 16.59
C PRO A 120 -1.11 -12.33 15.86
N HIS A 121 -0.05 -11.80 15.27
CA HIS A 121 -0.09 -10.68 14.36
C HIS A 121 0.55 -11.09 13.02
N ARG A 122 -0.01 -10.61 11.92
CA ARG A 122 0.46 -10.91 10.57
C ARG A 122 0.12 -9.78 9.60
N LEU A 123 0.65 -9.87 8.39
CA LEU A 123 0.14 -9.06 7.28
C LEU A 123 -1.28 -9.53 6.91
N PRO A 124 -2.16 -8.65 6.45
CA PRO A 124 -3.46 -9.05 5.91
C PRO A 124 -3.26 -9.91 4.64
N THR A 125 -4.18 -10.83 4.39
CA THR A 125 -4.30 -11.38 3.04
C THR A 125 -4.80 -10.29 2.09
N GLU A 126 -4.55 -10.47 0.80
CA GLU A 126 -5.04 -9.54 -0.21
C GLU A 126 -6.55 -9.35 -0.16
N ALA A 127 -7.29 -10.42 0.11
CA ALA A 127 -8.74 -10.39 0.22
C ALA A 127 -9.24 -9.65 1.47
N GLU A 128 -8.58 -9.85 2.62
CA GLU A 128 -8.88 -9.12 3.85
C GLU A 128 -8.59 -7.63 3.67
N TRP A 129 -7.48 -7.29 3.00
CA TRP A 129 -7.13 -5.92 2.70
C TRP A 129 -8.19 -5.26 1.79
N GLU A 130 -8.57 -5.89 0.67
CA GLU A 130 -9.57 -5.33 -0.26
C GLU A 130 -10.94 -5.18 0.40
N TYR A 131 -11.37 -6.17 1.20
CA TYR A 131 -12.61 -6.10 1.97
C TYR A 131 -12.60 -4.89 2.92
N ALA A 132 -11.52 -4.73 3.66
CA ALA A 132 -11.36 -3.64 4.62
C ALA A 132 -11.28 -2.27 3.93
N CYS A 133 -10.52 -2.15 2.84
CA CYS A 133 -10.40 -0.94 2.03
C CYS A 133 -11.76 -0.47 1.49
N ARG A 134 -12.57 -1.40 0.98
CA ARG A 134 -13.89 -1.09 0.43
C ARG A 134 -14.87 -0.55 1.47
N GLY A 135 -14.76 -0.94 2.72
CA GLY A 135 -15.69 -0.49 3.76
C GLY A 135 -17.16 -0.70 3.40
N GLY A 136 -17.50 -1.82 2.72
CA GLY A 136 -18.85 -2.14 2.26
C GLY A 136 -19.25 -1.56 0.90
N THR A 137 -18.39 -0.79 0.23
CA THR A 137 -18.68 -0.21 -1.09
C THR A 137 -18.26 -1.10 -2.26
N THR A 138 -18.80 -0.84 -3.44
CA THR A 138 -18.44 -1.53 -4.70
C THR A 138 -17.82 -0.59 -5.74
N SER A 139 -17.74 0.70 -5.43
CA SER A 139 -17.16 1.76 -6.27
C SER A 139 -15.64 1.61 -6.43
N LEU A 140 -15.05 2.44 -7.27
CA LEU A 140 -13.60 2.43 -7.52
C LEU A 140 -12.80 2.77 -6.25
N TYR A 141 -13.30 3.72 -5.47
CA TYR A 141 -12.78 4.14 -4.17
C TYR A 141 -13.92 4.09 -3.15
N PHE A 142 -13.65 4.01 -1.86
CA PHE A 142 -14.76 3.91 -0.89
C PHE A 142 -15.68 5.15 -0.87
N HIS A 143 -15.22 6.31 -1.34
CA HIS A 143 -16.05 7.52 -1.44
C HIS A 143 -16.82 7.66 -2.76
N GLY A 144 -16.67 6.73 -3.69
CA GLY A 144 -17.28 6.77 -5.02
C GLY A 144 -16.28 6.64 -6.16
N ASP A 145 -16.62 7.15 -7.34
CA ASP A 145 -15.84 6.92 -8.57
C ASP A 145 -15.07 8.15 -9.06
N ASN A 146 -15.24 9.31 -8.41
CA ASN A 146 -14.55 10.53 -8.80
C ASN A 146 -13.13 10.60 -8.23
N PRO A 147 -12.06 10.54 -9.04
CA PRO A 147 -10.69 10.57 -8.55
C PRO A 147 -10.30 11.88 -7.83
N GLU A 148 -10.96 12.99 -8.14
CA GLU A 148 -10.69 14.27 -7.46
C GLU A 148 -11.05 14.23 -5.96
N GLY A 149 -11.95 13.32 -5.56
CA GLY A 149 -12.31 13.10 -4.16
C GLY A 149 -11.23 12.40 -3.34
N LEU A 150 -10.21 11.78 -3.98
CA LEU A 150 -9.10 11.13 -3.30
C LEU A 150 -8.36 12.06 -2.34
N ALA A 151 -8.15 13.31 -2.71
CA ALA A 151 -7.48 14.30 -1.87
C ALA A 151 -8.14 14.55 -0.49
N LYS A 152 -9.37 14.06 -0.28
CA LYS A 152 -10.08 14.15 1.01
C LYS A 152 -9.94 12.89 1.87
N ILE A 153 -9.49 11.79 1.28
CA ILE A 153 -9.49 10.46 1.91
C ILE A 153 -8.12 9.79 1.91
N GLY A 154 -7.12 10.40 1.28
CA GLY A 154 -5.75 9.89 1.22
C GLY A 154 -4.79 10.87 0.56
N ASN A 155 -3.53 10.66 0.81
CA ASN A 155 -2.43 11.39 0.20
C ASN A 155 -2.08 10.71 -1.13
N VAL A 156 -2.19 11.42 -2.24
CA VAL A 156 -2.06 10.86 -3.59
C VAL A 156 -1.26 11.79 -4.50
N ALA A 157 -0.89 11.35 -5.69
CA ALA A 157 -0.30 12.24 -6.69
C ALA A 157 -1.30 13.33 -7.10
N ASP A 158 -1.16 14.50 -6.54
CA ASP A 158 -2.07 15.63 -6.56
C ASP A 158 -1.43 16.92 -7.12
N ALA A 159 -2.16 18.01 -7.09
CA ALA A 159 -1.64 19.31 -7.53
C ALA A 159 -0.53 19.86 -6.62
N THR A 160 -0.39 19.39 -5.37
CA THR A 160 0.73 19.76 -4.48
C THR A 160 2.03 19.12 -4.96
N LEU A 161 1.99 17.82 -5.26
CA LEU A 161 3.12 17.12 -5.89
C LEU A 161 3.47 17.72 -7.26
N LYS A 162 2.45 18.04 -8.09
CA LYS A 162 2.63 18.66 -9.41
C LYS A 162 3.33 20.01 -9.32
N ALA A 163 2.98 20.83 -8.34
CA ALA A 163 3.61 22.13 -8.14
C ALA A 163 5.10 22.02 -7.75
N ARG A 164 5.49 20.91 -7.11
CA ARG A 164 6.87 20.63 -6.75
C ARG A 164 7.64 19.98 -7.89
N PHE A 165 7.00 19.05 -8.62
CA PHE A 165 7.60 18.26 -9.69
C PHE A 165 6.61 18.11 -10.83
N ASP A 166 6.78 18.89 -11.88
CA ASP A 166 5.86 19.03 -13.03
C ASP A 166 5.70 17.76 -13.88
N LYS A 167 6.64 16.82 -13.75
CA LYS A 167 6.67 15.57 -14.52
C LYS A 167 5.58 14.56 -14.14
N PHE A 168 4.94 14.71 -12.96
CA PHE A 168 3.94 13.74 -12.49
C PHE A 168 2.56 13.96 -13.11
N VAL A 169 1.87 12.87 -13.39
CA VAL A 169 0.45 12.87 -13.73
C VAL A 169 -0.35 12.84 -12.43
N THR A 170 -1.18 13.84 -12.21
CA THR A 170 -1.82 14.10 -10.92
C THR A 170 -3.31 14.40 -11.08
N ILE A 171 -4.07 14.28 -9.99
CA ILE A 171 -5.39 14.92 -9.87
C ILE A 171 -5.21 16.44 -9.71
N LYS A 172 -6.30 17.20 -9.94
CA LYS A 172 -6.31 18.67 -9.82
C LYS A 172 -6.52 19.15 -8.39
N ALA A 173 -7.20 18.37 -7.57
CA ALA A 173 -7.38 18.64 -6.15
C ALA A 173 -6.03 18.67 -5.42
N LYS A 174 -6.02 19.16 -4.18
CA LYS A 174 -4.83 19.25 -3.32
C LYS A 174 -5.11 18.51 -2.01
N ASP A 175 -4.23 17.59 -1.63
CA ASP A 175 -4.21 16.96 -0.32
C ASP A 175 -3.27 17.68 0.67
N GLY A 176 -2.31 18.44 0.16
CA GLY A 176 -1.41 19.29 0.94
C GLY A 176 -0.03 18.67 1.20
N PHE A 177 0.23 17.47 0.71
CA PHE A 177 1.49 16.75 0.94
C PHE A 177 2.23 16.47 -0.38
N THR A 178 3.55 16.64 -0.36
CA THR A 178 4.41 16.31 -1.52
C THR A 178 4.93 14.88 -1.43
N PHE A 179 5.16 14.39 -0.22
CA PHE A 179 5.63 13.06 0.12
C PHE A 179 4.61 12.40 1.06
N THR A 180 5.01 11.42 1.85
CA THR A 180 4.09 10.78 2.82
C THR A 180 3.46 11.83 3.76
N ALA A 181 2.21 11.60 4.13
CA ALA A 181 1.51 12.33 5.20
C ALA A 181 1.60 11.55 6.52
N PRO A 182 1.47 12.22 7.68
CA PRO A 182 1.21 11.52 8.93
C PRO A 182 -0.02 10.62 8.82
N VAL A 183 0.04 9.42 9.39
CA VAL A 183 -1.07 8.45 9.30
C VAL A 183 -2.34 9.00 9.96
N GLY A 184 -3.50 8.65 9.42
CA GLY A 184 -4.78 9.07 9.99
C GLY A 184 -5.15 10.54 9.74
N ASN A 185 -4.45 11.22 8.85
CA ASN A 185 -4.67 12.64 8.56
C ASN A 185 -5.92 12.91 7.71
N PHE A 186 -6.44 11.91 7.02
CA PHE A 186 -7.56 12.03 6.09
C PHE A 186 -8.84 11.42 6.67
N ARG A 187 -9.92 11.44 5.88
CA ARG A 187 -11.20 10.87 6.30
C ARG A 187 -11.17 9.33 6.21
N PRO A 188 -11.57 8.61 7.26
CA PRO A 188 -11.64 7.16 7.23
C PRO A 188 -12.80 6.64 6.37
N ASN A 189 -12.73 5.36 5.99
CA ASN A 189 -13.87 4.65 5.43
C ASN A 189 -14.90 4.29 6.51
N SER A 190 -15.99 3.62 6.13
CA SER A 190 -17.09 3.24 7.05
C SER A 190 -16.68 2.23 8.13
N PHE A 191 -15.53 1.55 7.98
CA PHE A 191 -14.97 0.66 8.99
C PHE A 191 -13.99 1.38 9.93
N GLY A 192 -13.80 2.69 9.78
CA GLY A 192 -12.88 3.49 10.57
C GLY A 192 -11.40 3.35 10.16
N LEU A 193 -11.12 2.84 8.95
CA LEU A 193 -9.78 2.68 8.44
C LEU A 193 -9.34 3.90 7.62
N PHE A 194 -8.15 4.38 7.89
CA PHE A 194 -7.52 5.51 7.23
C PHE A 194 -6.54 5.04 6.15
N ASP A 195 -6.24 5.94 5.21
CA ASP A 195 -5.13 5.85 4.26
C ASP A 195 -5.16 4.63 3.31
N THR A 196 -6.33 3.96 3.19
CA THR A 196 -6.49 2.79 2.30
C THR A 196 -6.50 3.13 0.80
N HIS A 197 -6.43 4.41 0.43
CA HIS A 197 -6.38 4.92 -0.95
C HIS A 197 -5.29 5.99 -1.08
N GLY A 198 -4.03 5.60 -0.99
CA GLY A 198 -2.88 6.48 -1.10
C GLY A 198 -1.96 6.39 0.11
N ASN A 199 -1.22 7.42 0.40
CA ASN A 199 -0.13 7.54 1.34
C ASN A 199 1.00 6.57 0.99
N VAL A 200 0.92 5.29 1.37
CA VAL A 200 1.86 4.28 0.92
C VAL A 200 1.15 3.01 0.46
N TRP A 201 1.75 2.31 -0.48
CA TRP A 201 1.40 0.95 -0.80
C TRP A 201 1.61 0.05 0.41
N GLU A 202 0.80 -1.00 0.53
CA GLU A 202 0.82 -1.87 1.69
C GLU A 202 1.02 -3.33 1.30
N TRP A 203 2.07 -3.95 1.86
CA TRP A 203 2.33 -5.37 1.70
C TRP A 203 1.18 -6.23 2.21
N CYS A 204 0.80 -7.22 1.40
CA CYS A 204 -0.09 -8.32 1.79
C CYS A 204 0.70 -9.63 1.96
N SER A 205 0.10 -10.60 2.66
CA SER A 205 0.73 -11.90 2.89
C SER A 205 0.84 -12.78 1.65
N ASP A 206 -0.02 -12.55 0.66
CA ASP A 206 -0.22 -13.43 -0.48
C ASP A 206 0.93 -13.36 -1.48
N TRP A 207 1.30 -14.50 -2.05
CA TRP A 207 1.97 -14.54 -3.32
C TRP A 207 1.02 -14.08 -4.43
N HIS A 208 1.54 -13.29 -5.36
CA HIS A 208 0.73 -12.84 -6.48
C HIS A 208 0.45 -14.01 -7.44
N GLY A 209 -0.82 -14.17 -7.81
CA GLY A 209 -1.31 -15.13 -8.77
C GLY A 209 -2.61 -14.68 -9.42
N GLU A 210 -3.09 -15.47 -10.36
CA GLU A 210 -4.37 -15.25 -11.01
C GLU A 210 -5.53 -15.52 -10.05
N TYR A 211 -6.62 -14.78 -10.24
CA TYR A 211 -7.84 -15.03 -9.49
C TYR A 211 -8.55 -16.29 -9.99
N SER A 212 -9.21 -17.00 -9.08
CA SER A 212 -10.01 -18.17 -9.38
C SER A 212 -11.21 -17.82 -10.27
N ASN A 213 -11.46 -18.62 -11.31
CA ASN A 213 -12.56 -18.43 -12.24
C ASN A 213 -13.92 -18.67 -11.58
N GLY A 214 -14.73 -17.62 -11.42
CA GLY A 214 -16.19 -17.65 -11.23
C GLY A 214 -16.76 -18.34 -9.99
N ARG A 215 -15.94 -18.84 -9.05
CA ARG A 215 -16.38 -19.52 -7.83
C ARG A 215 -16.29 -18.61 -6.61
N THR A 216 -17.16 -18.81 -5.64
CA THR A 216 -16.97 -18.25 -4.31
C THR A 216 -15.74 -18.89 -3.68
N VAL A 217 -14.76 -18.08 -3.26
CA VAL A 217 -13.55 -18.56 -2.59
C VAL A 217 -13.64 -18.17 -1.12
N LYS A 218 -13.43 -19.16 -0.24
CA LYS A 218 -13.46 -18.95 1.21
C LYS A 218 -12.03 -18.74 1.71
N ASP A 219 -11.82 -17.65 2.45
CA ASP A 219 -10.56 -17.27 3.10
C ASP A 219 -9.32 -17.44 2.19
N PRO A 220 -9.28 -16.82 0.98
CA PRO A 220 -8.18 -17.00 0.06
C PRO A 220 -6.88 -16.43 0.64
N THR A 221 -5.77 -17.12 0.39
CA THR A 221 -4.41 -16.75 0.82
C THR A 221 -3.43 -16.66 -0.35
N GLY A 222 -3.95 -16.65 -1.58
CA GLY A 222 -3.15 -16.70 -2.80
C GLY A 222 -2.52 -18.07 -3.06
N PRO A 223 -1.63 -18.19 -4.05
CA PRO A 223 -0.88 -19.42 -4.31
C PRO A 223 0.04 -19.81 -3.14
N ALA A 224 0.35 -21.11 -3.00
CA ALA A 224 1.25 -21.60 -1.96
C ALA A 224 2.70 -21.11 -2.13
N ALA A 225 3.12 -20.77 -3.36
CA ALA A 225 4.43 -20.25 -3.69
C ALA A 225 4.35 -19.28 -4.87
N GLY A 226 5.36 -18.41 -5.03
CA GLY A 226 5.44 -17.45 -6.13
C GLY A 226 6.76 -16.70 -6.11
N LEU A 227 6.93 -15.80 -7.08
CA LEU A 227 8.10 -14.92 -7.17
C LEU A 227 7.86 -13.56 -6.53
N ASN A 228 6.60 -13.10 -6.52
CA ASN A 228 6.25 -11.77 -6.08
C ASN A 228 5.16 -11.80 -5.02
N ARG A 229 5.28 -10.93 -4.01
CA ARG A 229 4.24 -10.64 -3.03
C ARG A 229 3.32 -9.54 -3.51
N VAL A 230 2.05 -9.63 -3.12
CA VAL A 230 1.04 -8.61 -3.43
C VAL A 230 1.23 -7.39 -2.55
N PHE A 231 1.00 -6.20 -3.11
CA PHE A 231 0.78 -4.97 -2.36
C PHE A 231 -0.37 -4.15 -2.97
N ARG A 232 -1.02 -3.34 -2.14
CA ARG A 232 -2.29 -2.69 -2.41
C ARG A 232 -2.28 -1.23 -1.97
N GLY A 233 -3.29 -0.44 -2.36
CA GLY A 233 -3.63 0.86 -1.78
C GLY A 233 -3.20 2.08 -2.59
N GLY A 234 -2.16 1.98 -3.39
CA GLY A 234 -1.53 3.16 -4.00
C GLY A 234 -0.61 3.90 -3.03
N GLY A 235 0.06 4.91 -3.50
CA GLY A 235 0.97 5.70 -2.69
C GLY A 235 0.93 7.19 -3.05
N TRP A 236 1.70 8.00 -2.34
CA TRP A 236 1.78 9.45 -2.49
C TRP A 236 2.23 9.90 -3.89
N TYR A 237 2.88 9.03 -4.64
CA TYR A 237 3.27 9.30 -6.03
C TYR A 237 2.79 8.19 -6.97
N GLY A 238 2.97 8.41 -8.26
CA GLY A 238 2.58 7.44 -9.26
C GLY A 238 1.32 7.89 -9.99
N ILE A 239 0.45 6.96 -10.31
CA ILE A 239 -0.78 7.25 -11.02
C ILE A 239 -1.95 7.14 -10.03
N ALA A 240 -2.18 8.23 -9.28
CA ALA A 240 -3.18 8.32 -8.23
C ALA A 240 -4.53 7.75 -8.62
N THR A 241 -5.03 8.18 -9.75
CA THR A 241 -6.37 7.80 -10.23
C THR A 241 -6.52 6.31 -10.45
N ARG A 242 -5.48 5.65 -10.98
CA ARG A 242 -5.49 4.23 -11.31
C ARG A 242 -5.02 3.36 -10.15
N GLY A 243 -3.88 3.74 -9.54
CA GLY A 243 -3.18 2.94 -8.52
C GLY A 243 -3.95 2.82 -7.21
N CYS A 244 -4.66 3.89 -6.82
CA CYS A 244 -5.37 3.94 -5.53
C CYS A 244 -6.75 3.27 -5.52
N ARG A 245 -7.20 2.62 -6.61
CA ARG A 245 -8.51 1.94 -6.64
C ARG A 245 -8.54 0.72 -5.74
N SER A 246 -9.69 0.46 -5.11
CA SER A 246 -9.88 -0.72 -4.23
C SER A 246 -9.52 -2.05 -4.90
N ALA A 247 -9.74 -2.19 -6.22
CA ALA A 247 -9.45 -3.41 -6.96
C ALA A 247 -8.03 -3.49 -7.49
N ASN A 248 -7.28 -2.36 -7.51
CA ASN A 248 -5.93 -2.35 -8.07
C ASN A 248 -5.00 -3.27 -7.29
N ARG A 249 -4.22 -4.05 -8.02
CA ARG A 249 -3.24 -5.00 -7.50
C ARG A 249 -1.87 -4.66 -8.05
N SER A 250 -0.87 -4.71 -7.21
CA SER A 250 0.52 -4.63 -7.64
C SER A 250 1.38 -5.70 -6.98
N ARG A 251 2.62 -5.86 -7.43
CA ARG A 251 3.50 -6.93 -6.97
C ARG A 251 4.96 -6.59 -7.11
N TYR A 252 5.75 -7.03 -6.12
CA TYR A 252 7.21 -7.02 -6.16
C TYR A 252 7.77 -8.30 -5.53
N THR A 253 9.06 -8.55 -5.76
CA THR A 253 9.78 -9.58 -5.00
C THR A 253 9.77 -9.24 -3.50
N PRO A 254 9.84 -10.25 -2.61
CA PRO A 254 9.80 -10.01 -1.16
C PRO A 254 10.88 -9.06 -0.64
N GLU A 255 12.00 -8.95 -1.34
CA GLU A 255 13.15 -8.09 -0.99
C GLU A 255 13.00 -6.65 -1.49
N ALA A 256 11.99 -6.35 -2.31
CA ALA A 256 11.79 -5.01 -2.82
C ALA A 256 11.44 -4.03 -1.70
N ARG A 257 11.97 -2.82 -1.80
CA ARG A 257 11.75 -1.73 -0.86
C ARG A 257 11.79 -0.40 -1.60
N ASP A 258 10.82 0.45 -1.28
CA ASP A 258 10.54 1.68 -2.00
C ASP A 258 10.01 2.74 -1.04
N SER A 259 10.29 4.01 -1.32
CA SER A 259 9.88 5.16 -0.51
C SER A 259 8.37 5.46 -0.49
N SER A 260 7.58 4.61 -1.14
CA SER A 260 6.11 4.63 -1.08
C SER A 260 5.51 3.28 -0.67
N LEU A 261 6.31 2.35 -0.14
CA LEU A 261 5.87 1.00 0.19
C LEU A 261 6.12 0.69 1.65
N GLY A 262 5.05 0.48 2.38
CA GLY A 262 4.99 0.13 3.80
C GLY A 262 4.05 -1.05 4.03
N PHE A 263 3.38 -1.08 5.19
CA PHE A 263 2.45 -2.15 5.54
C PHE A 263 1.55 -1.76 6.71
N ARG A 264 0.45 -2.50 6.87
CA ARG A 264 -0.35 -2.51 8.11
C ARG A 264 -0.46 -3.92 8.68
N VAL A 265 -0.80 -4.02 9.97
CA VAL A 265 -0.84 -5.28 10.71
C VAL A 265 -2.29 -5.75 10.86
N LEU A 266 -2.49 -7.07 10.80
CA LEU A 266 -3.72 -7.75 11.12
C LEU A 266 -3.52 -8.66 12.33
N ARG A 267 -4.57 -8.72 13.18
CA ARG A 267 -4.67 -9.61 14.34
C ARG A 267 -5.95 -10.46 14.31
#